data_8ccde4467c021b2e2c4b63f9537921e6
#
_entry.id   8ccde4467c021b2e2c4b63f9537921e6
#
_cell.length_a   1.000
_cell.length_b   1.000
_cell.length_c   1.000
_cell.angle_alpha   90.00
_cell.angle_beta   90.00
_cell.angle_gamma   90.00
#
_symmetry.space_group_name_H-M   'P 1'
#
loop_
_entity.id
_entity.type
_entity.pdbx_description
1 polymer ?
#
loop_
_entity_poly.entity_id
_entity_poly.type
_entity_poly.pdbx_seq_one_letter_code
_entity_poly.pdbx_strand_id
1 'polypeptide(L)'
;MAGKRYYYARLITDFKYGIKSAIFKRFLNSYEIDEKDILSNLENDVKQVEESYIEPTVIIISSLGFTTVSILYALWTNFYLGLIFILFYSVPVLCSPIGSKRLDSLSEKRSTINQSYLSNLTNFIGGSQQIRHYQGQDYFFARYQKQLQTSLDAEINYEKQRTLNSLFINSIDAFCSVTSIVIGGFMTYYNYLDAASFVAIYLVSHNMGYHSKSWLTLPTPEKRIELFSTNTKNFWASLTSSRLEA
;
A
#
# COMPACT_ATOMS: atom_id res chain seq x y z
N MET A 1 19.01 -4.64 -12.61
CA MET A 1 18.08 -4.74 -11.47
C MET A 1 18.78 -4.61 -10.10
N ALA A 2 19.97 -5.17 -9.89
CA ALA A 2 20.69 -5.09 -8.61
C ALA A 2 21.00 -3.66 -8.13
N GLY A 3 21.47 -2.79 -9.02
CA GLY A 3 21.80 -1.40 -8.68
C GLY A 3 20.64 -0.60 -8.12
N LYS A 4 19.42 -0.71 -8.72
CA LYS A 4 18.21 -0.03 -8.22
C LYS A 4 17.90 -0.43 -6.78
N ARG A 5 17.99 -1.74 -6.45
CA ARG A 5 17.74 -2.25 -5.09
C ARG A 5 18.78 -1.76 -4.09
N TYR A 6 20.03 -1.67 -4.49
CA TYR A 6 21.11 -1.19 -3.63
C TYR A 6 20.93 0.30 -3.26
N TYR A 7 20.72 1.16 -4.27
CA TYR A 7 20.49 2.60 -4.02
C TYR A 7 19.22 2.85 -3.22
N TYR A 8 18.15 2.09 -3.47
CA TYR A 8 16.93 2.13 -2.69
C TYR A 8 17.16 1.76 -1.22
N ALA A 9 17.82 0.62 -0.98
CA ALA A 9 18.15 0.18 0.38
C ALA A 9 19.03 1.21 1.12
N ARG A 10 20.00 1.80 0.43
CA ARG A 10 20.87 2.83 1.01
C ARG A 10 20.09 4.09 1.38
N LEU A 11 19.23 4.57 0.51
CA LEU A 11 18.38 5.75 0.77
C LEU A 11 17.48 5.54 2.00
N ILE A 12 16.83 4.37 2.10
CA ILE A 12 16.02 4.01 3.27
C ILE A 12 16.88 3.91 4.54
N THR A 13 18.05 3.31 4.44
CA THR A 13 18.95 3.18 5.58
C THR A 13 19.44 4.54 6.09
N ASP A 14 19.83 5.45 5.19
CA ASP A 14 20.26 6.81 5.54
C ASP A 14 19.12 7.60 6.19
N PHE A 15 17.88 7.44 5.68
CA PHE A 15 16.69 8.04 6.27
C PHE A 15 16.39 7.49 7.67
N LYS A 16 16.41 6.16 7.86
CA LYS A 16 16.24 5.51 9.17
C LYS A 16 17.28 5.97 10.16
N TYR A 17 18.54 6.04 9.74
CA TYR A 17 19.62 6.53 10.58
C TYR A 17 19.36 7.96 11.05
N GLY A 18 18.95 8.86 10.15
CA GLY A 18 18.65 10.25 10.48
C GLY A 18 17.52 10.38 11.50
N ILE A 19 16.39 9.67 11.28
CA ILE A 19 15.24 9.73 12.19
C ILE A 19 15.56 9.08 13.54
N LYS A 20 16.09 7.85 13.55
CA LYS A 20 16.41 7.14 14.79
C LYS A 20 17.44 7.92 15.63
N SER A 21 18.45 8.49 14.97
CA SER A 21 19.44 9.34 15.62
C SER A 21 18.83 10.62 16.23
N ALA A 22 17.92 11.27 15.50
CA ALA A 22 17.22 12.46 16.00
C ALA A 22 16.32 12.16 17.21
N ILE A 23 15.54 11.05 17.14
CA ILE A 23 14.69 10.59 18.24
C ILE A 23 15.54 10.26 19.48
N PHE A 24 16.61 9.50 19.30
CA PHE A 24 17.49 9.11 20.40
C PHE A 24 18.22 10.30 21.03
N LYS A 25 18.71 11.25 20.20
CA LYS A 25 19.32 12.50 20.69
C LYS A 25 18.33 13.32 21.53
N ARG A 26 17.06 13.38 21.10
CA ARG A 26 16.00 14.07 21.84
C ARG A 26 15.72 13.39 23.18
N PHE A 27 15.70 12.06 23.20
CA PHE A 27 15.56 11.28 24.42
C PHE A 27 16.66 11.58 25.45
N LEU A 28 17.90 11.55 25.01
CA LEU A 28 19.04 11.85 25.90
C LEU A 28 18.96 13.26 26.54
N ASN A 29 18.27 14.20 25.88
CA ASN A 29 18.07 15.56 26.37
C ASN A 29 16.76 15.77 27.14
N SER A 30 15.93 14.72 27.30
CA SER A 30 14.60 14.80 27.94
C SER A 30 14.56 13.91 29.18
N TYR A 31 14.24 14.45 30.33
CA TYR A 31 14.26 13.73 31.63
C TYR A 31 12.99 12.90 31.91
N GLU A 32 11.95 12.99 31.06
CA GLU A 32 10.58 12.52 31.40
C GLU A 32 9.97 11.53 30.42
N ILE A 33 10.76 10.85 29.57
CA ILE A 33 10.19 9.92 28.58
C ILE A 33 10.33 8.48 29.09
N ASP A 34 9.22 7.71 29.09
CA ASP A 34 9.23 6.28 29.46
C ASP A 34 10.09 5.47 28.46
N GLU A 35 10.93 4.59 28.96
CA GLU A 35 11.79 3.71 28.14
C GLU A 35 11.00 2.86 27.15
N LYS A 36 9.77 2.44 27.53
CA LYS A 36 8.91 1.63 26.66
C LYS A 36 8.38 2.42 25.48
N ASP A 37 8.01 3.68 25.68
CA ASP A 37 7.51 4.55 24.62
C ASP A 37 8.59 4.86 23.59
N ILE A 38 9.84 4.99 24.03
CA ILE A 38 10.96 5.22 23.12
C ILE A 38 11.28 4.02 22.28
N LEU A 39 11.30 2.83 22.88
CA LEU A 39 11.57 1.61 22.14
C LEU A 39 10.49 1.38 21.07
N SER A 40 9.21 1.65 21.43
CA SER A 40 8.10 1.62 20.47
C SER A 40 8.28 2.63 19.35
N ASN A 41 8.60 3.88 19.66
CA ASN A 41 8.80 4.95 18.68
C ASN A 41 10.00 4.67 17.76
N LEU A 42 11.10 4.15 18.28
CA LEU A 42 12.30 3.86 17.51
C LEU A 42 12.14 2.68 16.54
N GLU A 43 11.36 1.68 16.90
CA GLU A 43 11.23 0.47 16.07
C GLU A 43 9.90 0.42 15.30
N ASN A 44 8.77 0.61 15.98
CA ASN A 44 7.46 0.45 15.36
C ASN A 44 7.04 1.68 14.53
N ASP A 45 7.17 2.88 15.09
CA ASP A 45 6.70 4.10 14.41
C ASP A 45 7.58 4.44 13.21
N VAL A 46 8.90 4.29 13.32
CA VAL A 46 9.81 4.49 12.19
C VAL A 46 9.53 3.48 11.08
N LYS A 47 9.26 2.21 11.43
CA LYS A 47 8.89 1.17 10.47
C LYS A 47 7.54 1.48 9.81
N GLN A 48 6.56 1.93 10.58
CA GLN A 48 5.25 2.31 10.06
C GLN A 48 5.34 3.50 9.09
N VAL A 49 6.15 4.51 9.40
CA VAL A 49 6.42 5.64 8.47
C VAL A 49 7.09 5.15 7.18
N GLU A 50 8.05 4.22 7.29
CA GLU A 50 8.67 3.61 6.11
C GLU A 50 7.64 2.92 5.22
N GLU A 51 6.88 1.97 5.77
CA GLU A 51 5.92 1.15 5.01
C GLU A 51 4.71 1.96 4.50
N SER A 52 4.25 2.95 5.26
CA SER A 52 3.04 3.72 4.92
C SER A 52 3.32 4.94 4.03
N TYR A 53 4.53 5.49 4.06
CA TYR A 53 4.83 6.75 3.37
C TYR A 53 6.01 6.66 2.41
N ILE A 54 7.16 6.16 2.87
CA ILE A 54 8.39 6.21 2.07
C ILE A 54 8.33 5.22 0.91
N GLU A 55 8.04 3.95 1.19
CA GLU A 55 7.97 2.93 0.16
C GLU A 55 6.94 3.27 -0.93
N PRO A 56 5.68 3.63 -0.59
CA PRO A 56 4.70 4.03 -1.60
C PRO A 56 5.14 5.25 -2.41
N THR A 57 5.76 6.24 -1.78
CA THR A 57 6.21 7.46 -2.47
C THR A 57 7.31 7.15 -3.49
N VAL A 58 8.28 6.34 -3.12
CA VAL A 58 9.36 5.93 -4.04
C VAL A 58 8.81 5.08 -5.18
N ILE A 59 7.86 4.18 -4.91
CA ILE A 59 7.17 3.39 -5.95
C ILE A 59 6.47 4.32 -6.94
N ILE A 60 5.73 5.33 -6.47
CA ILE A 60 5.03 6.28 -7.33
C ILE A 60 5.99 7.07 -8.19
N ILE A 61 7.02 7.69 -7.62
CA ILE A 61 7.99 8.50 -8.37
C ILE A 61 8.70 7.64 -9.42
N SER A 62 9.14 6.44 -9.04
CA SER A 62 9.81 5.54 -9.97
C SER A 62 8.88 5.05 -11.10
N SER A 63 7.61 4.81 -10.78
CA SER A 63 6.60 4.37 -11.74
C SER A 63 6.23 5.48 -12.72
N LEU A 64 6.05 6.72 -12.21
CA LEU A 64 5.82 7.90 -13.06
C LEU A 64 6.96 8.11 -14.04
N GLY A 65 8.20 8.12 -13.56
CA GLY A 65 9.37 8.29 -14.40
C GLY A 65 9.46 7.21 -15.48
N PHE A 66 9.26 5.94 -15.10
CA PHE A 66 9.29 4.84 -16.05
C PHE A 66 8.17 4.91 -17.08
N THR A 67 6.94 5.23 -16.66
CA THR A 67 5.78 5.39 -17.54
C THR A 67 6.00 6.53 -18.54
N THR A 68 6.53 7.66 -18.10
CA THR A 68 6.80 8.81 -18.96
C THR A 68 7.83 8.48 -20.05
N VAL A 69 8.94 7.86 -19.65
CA VAL A 69 9.98 7.42 -20.61
C VAL A 69 9.42 6.38 -21.58
N SER A 70 8.59 5.46 -21.11
CA SER A 70 7.94 4.44 -21.95
C SER A 70 7.01 5.05 -23.00
N ILE A 71 6.20 6.04 -22.61
CA ILE A 71 5.32 6.78 -23.54
C ILE A 71 6.14 7.50 -24.61
N LEU A 72 7.17 8.24 -24.20
CA LEU A 72 8.02 8.97 -25.12
C LEU A 72 8.72 8.03 -26.11
N TYR A 73 9.24 6.91 -25.63
CA TYR A 73 9.90 5.92 -26.47
C TYR A 73 8.93 5.28 -27.48
N ALA A 74 7.72 4.89 -27.04
CA ALA A 74 6.72 4.29 -27.91
C ALA A 74 6.30 5.25 -29.04
N LEU A 75 6.04 6.52 -28.70
CA LEU A 75 5.67 7.56 -29.68
C LEU A 75 6.83 7.92 -30.63
N TRP A 76 8.07 7.90 -30.15
CA TRP A 76 9.25 8.15 -30.98
C TRP A 76 9.48 7.04 -32.01
N THR A 77 9.30 5.78 -31.61
CA THR A 77 9.56 4.62 -32.49
C THR A 77 8.49 4.50 -33.58
N ASN A 78 7.22 4.57 -33.23
CA ASN A 78 6.11 4.62 -34.17
C ASN A 78 4.90 5.31 -33.54
N PHE A 79 4.54 6.47 -34.04
CA PHE A 79 3.48 7.31 -33.48
C PHE A 79 2.12 6.59 -33.40
N TYR A 80 1.71 5.94 -34.50
CA TYR A 80 0.39 5.28 -34.57
C TYR A 80 0.31 4.07 -33.65
N LEU A 81 1.31 3.21 -33.68
CA LEU A 81 1.35 2.03 -32.84
C LEU A 81 1.49 2.43 -31.36
N GLY A 82 2.36 3.41 -31.07
CA GLY A 82 2.51 3.95 -29.71
C GLY A 82 1.20 4.48 -29.14
N LEU A 83 0.42 5.21 -29.95
CA LEU A 83 -0.90 5.71 -29.54
C LEU A 83 -1.87 4.55 -29.23
N ILE A 84 -1.93 3.53 -30.08
CA ILE A 84 -2.77 2.35 -29.86
C ILE A 84 -2.40 1.66 -28.55
N PHE A 85 -1.11 1.42 -28.32
CA PHE A 85 -0.65 0.77 -27.09
C PHE A 85 -0.95 1.60 -25.85
N ILE A 86 -0.72 2.93 -25.87
CA ILE A 86 -1.04 3.83 -24.77
C ILE A 86 -2.54 3.75 -24.45
N LEU A 87 -3.40 3.76 -25.47
CA LEU A 87 -4.85 3.65 -25.30
C LEU A 87 -5.24 2.33 -24.61
N PHE A 88 -4.74 1.20 -25.13
CA PHE A 88 -5.06 -0.12 -24.55
C PHE A 88 -4.54 -0.28 -23.12
N TYR A 89 -3.32 0.15 -22.83
CA TYR A 89 -2.76 0.06 -21.47
C TYR A 89 -3.34 1.10 -20.49
N SER A 90 -4.04 2.12 -20.97
CA SER A 90 -4.80 3.04 -20.12
C SER A 90 -6.16 2.46 -19.67
N VAL A 91 -6.75 1.52 -20.42
CA VAL A 91 -8.08 0.95 -20.11
C VAL A 91 -8.15 0.31 -18.71
N PRO A 92 -7.24 -0.56 -18.28
CA PRO A 92 -7.29 -1.14 -16.93
C PRO A 92 -7.23 -0.09 -15.82
N VAL A 93 -6.47 0.99 -16.03
CA VAL A 93 -6.35 2.11 -15.08
C VAL A 93 -7.67 2.86 -14.97
N LEU A 94 -8.32 3.14 -16.09
CA LEU A 94 -9.62 3.83 -16.15
C LEU A 94 -10.76 2.96 -15.58
N CYS A 95 -10.66 1.64 -15.69
CA CYS A 95 -11.64 0.69 -15.13
C CYS A 95 -11.45 0.45 -13.62
N SER A 96 -10.29 0.78 -13.06
CA SER A 96 -9.97 0.54 -11.64
C SER A 96 -10.97 1.13 -10.64
N PRO A 97 -11.54 2.35 -10.82
CA PRO A 97 -12.50 2.92 -9.87
C PRO A 97 -13.83 2.16 -9.78
N ILE A 98 -14.14 1.28 -10.73
CA ILE A 98 -15.46 0.61 -10.82
C ILE A 98 -15.75 -0.24 -9.58
N GLY A 99 -14.76 -0.86 -8.96
CA GLY A 99 -14.92 -1.67 -7.74
C GLY A 99 -14.49 -0.99 -6.44
N SER A 100 -13.90 0.22 -6.50
CA SER A 100 -13.26 0.85 -5.36
C SER A 100 -14.25 1.24 -4.25
N LYS A 101 -15.41 1.81 -4.58
CA LYS A 101 -16.41 2.24 -3.59
C LYS A 101 -16.88 1.11 -2.66
N ARG A 102 -17.11 -0.09 -3.21
CA ARG A 102 -17.50 -1.25 -2.43
C ARG A 102 -16.35 -1.76 -1.57
N LEU A 103 -15.14 -1.72 -2.10
CA LEU A 103 -13.94 -2.09 -1.37
C LEU A 103 -13.65 -1.13 -0.22
N ASP A 104 -13.84 0.18 -0.43
CA ASP A 104 -13.69 1.22 0.60
C ASP A 104 -14.69 1.01 1.75
N SER A 105 -15.96 0.77 1.44
CA SER A 105 -17.00 0.47 2.44
C SER A 105 -16.69 -0.80 3.25
N LEU A 106 -16.21 -1.87 2.60
CA LEU A 106 -15.81 -3.08 3.31
C LEU A 106 -14.54 -2.89 4.14
N SER A 107 -13.60 -2.06 3.67
CA SER A 107 -12.39 -1.68 4.41
C SER A 107 -12.74 -0.92 5.70
N GLU A 108 -13.65 0.04 5.61
CA GLU A 108 -14.14 0.79 6.77
C GLU A 108 -14.85 -0.11 7.77
N LYS A 109 -15.75 -0.97 7.29
CA LYS A 109 -16.44 -1.96 8.13
C LYS A 109 -15.47 -2.90 8.83
N ARG A 110 -14.46 -3.43 8.11
CA ARG A 110 -13.39 -4.26 8.67
C ARG A 110 -12.63 -3.50 9.76
N SER A 111 -12.25 -2.24 9.50
CA SER A 111 -11.52 -1.41 10.46
C SER A 111 -12.32 -1.20 11.74
N THR A 112 -13.60 -0.87 11.63
CA THR A 112 -14.50 -0.66 12.78
C THR A 112 -14.67 -1.93 13.61
N ILE A 113 -14.89 -3.08 12.96
CA ILE A 113 -15.02 -4.37 13.64
C ILE A 113 -13.72 -4.74 14.35
N ASN A 114 -12.57 -4.55 13.70
CA ASN A 114 -11.26 -4.85 14.27
C ASN A 114 -10.92 -3.94 15.46
N GLN A 115 -11.26 -2.65 15.40
CA GLN A 115 -11.09 -1.73 16.53
C GLN A 115 -11.94 -2.17 17.73
N SER A 116 -13.20 -2.56 17.50
CA SER A 116 -14.09 -3.08 18.55
C SER A 116 -13.55 -4.39 19.14
N TYR A 117 -13.04 -5.30 18.30
CA TYR A 117 -12.41 -6.54 18.75
C TYR A 117 -11.19 -6.27 19.63
N LEU A 118 -10.28 -5.38 19.19
CA LEU A 118 -9.07 -5.04 19.95
C LEU A 118 -9.40 -4.36 21.29
N SER A 119 -10.38 -3.45 21.33
CA SER A 119 -10.84 -2.82 22.55
C SER A 119 -11.37 -3.85 23.56
N ASN A 120 -12.22 -4.78 23.10
CA ASN A 120 -12.75 -5.84 23.94
C ASN A 120 -11.65 -6.81 24.42
N LEU A 121 -10.69 -7.14 23.56
CA LEU A 121 -9.54 -7.99 23.90
C LEU A 121 -8.69 -7.32 25.00
N THR A 122 -8.42 -6.03 24.90
CA THR A 122 -7.70 -5.26 25.92
C THR A 122 -8.44 -5.31 27.26
N ASN A 123 -9.78 -5.15 27.25
CA ASN A 123 -10.60 -5.25 28.45
C ASN A 123 -10.57 -6.66 29.06
N PHE A 124 -10.58 -7.73 28.26
CA PHE A 124 -10.49 -9.10 28.74
C PHE A 124 -9.12 -9.40 29.35
N ILE A 125 -8.05 -8.91 28.73
CA ILE A 125 -6.68 -9.07 29.25
C ILE A 125 -6.53 -8.30 30.55
N GLY A 126 -6.97 -7.03 30.61
CA GLY A 126 -6.95 -6.20 31.81
C GLY A 126 -7.78 -6.77 32.97
N GLY A 127 -8.94 -7.39 32.65
CA GLY A 127 -9.81 -8.06 33.63
C GLY A 127 -9.46 -9.52 33.91
N SER A 128 -8.35 -10.04 33.43
CA SER A 128 -8.01 -11.47 33.48
C SER A 128 -7.91 -12.05 34.91
N GLN A 129 -7.49 -11.26 35.88
CA GLN A 129 -7.46 -11.68 37.30
C GLN A 129 -8.88 -11.86 37.87
N GLN A 130 -9.78 -10.93 37.59
CA GLN A 130 -11.18 -10.99 38.01
C GLN A 130 -11.88 -12.17 37.33
N ILE A 131 -11.65 -12.38 36.03
CA ILE A 131 -12.22 -13.52 35.28
C ILE A 131 -11.83 -14.85 35.95
N ARG A 132 -10.58 -14.99 36.37
CA ARG A 132 -10.09 -16.19 37.07
C ARG A 132 -10.68 -16.32 38.49
N HIS A 133 -10.77 -15.21 39.21
CA HIS A 133 -11.29 -15.21 40.58
C HIS A 133 -12.75 -15.65 40.62
N TYR A 134 -13.57 -15.20 39.67
CA TYR A 134 -15.00 -15.56 39.57
C TYR A 134 -15.27 -16.83 38.75
N GLN A 135 -14.23 -17.58 38.33
CA GLN A 135 -14.34 -18.82 37.55
C GLN A 135 -15.15 -18.62 36.22
N GLY A 136 -15.07 -17.43 35.64
CA GLY A 136 -15.81 -17.05 34.42
C GLY A 136 -15.12 -17.37 33.09
N GLN A 137 -14.03 -18.19 33.08
CA GLN A 137 -13.18 -18.41 31.92
C GLN A 137 -13.96 -18.89 30.69
N ASP A 138 -14.84 -19.88 30.87
CA ASP A 138 -15.60 -20.47 29.73
C ASP A 138 -16.55 -19.45 29.09
N TYR A 139 -17.22 -18.64 29.89
CA TYR A 139 -18.11 -17.59 29.39
C TYR A 139 -17.34 -16.53 28.58
N PHE A 140 -16.22 -16.04 29.13
CA PHE A 140 -15.43 -15.03 28.46
C PHE A 140 -14.71 -15.60 27.22
N PHE A 141 -14.31 -16.87 27.24
CA PHE A 141 -13.71 -17.54 26.10
C PHE A 141 -14.72 -17.71 24.96
N ALA A 142 -15.95 -18.14 25.25
CA ALA A 142 -17.00 -18.24 24.23
C ALA A 142 -17.33 -16.86 23.61
N ARG A 143 -17.37 -15.80 24.45
CA ARG A 143 -17.56 -14.42 23.98
C ARG A 143 -16.40 -13.94 23.10
N TYR A 144 -15.17 -14.23 23.50
CA TYR A 144 -13.97 -13.95 22.70
C TYR A 144 -14.02 -14.65 21.33
N GLN A 145 -14.31 -15.96 21.31
CA GLN A 145 -14.42 -16.72 20.07
C GLN A 145 -15.45 -16.11 19.12
N LYS A 146 -16.62 -15.70 19.60
CA LYS A 146 -17.65 -15.05 18.78
C LYS A 146 -17.16 -13.73 18.19
N GLN A 147 -16.44 -12.92 18.94
CA GLN A 147 -15.89 -11.64 18.45
C GLN A 147 -14.77 -11.86 17.45
N LEU A 148 -13.88 -12.81 17.73
CA LEU A 148 -12.82 -13.23 16.82
C LEU A 148 -13.41 -13.70 15.48
N GLN A 149 -14.43 -14.57 15.51
CA GLN A 149 -15.10 -15.04 14.31
C GLN A 149 -15.69 -13.89 13.49
N THR A 150 -16.35 -12.93 14.15
CA THR A 150 -16.90 -11.74 13.48
C THR A 150 -15.82 -10.90 12.80
N SER A 151 -14.65 -10.76 13.45
CA SER A 151 -13.51 -10.04 12.88
C SER A 151 -12.91 -10.77 11.68
N LEU A 152 -12.75 -12.09 11.77
CA LEU A 152 -12.25 -12.92 10.69
C LEU A 152 -13.22 -12.97 9.49
N ASP A 153 -14.52 -13.03 9.73
CA ASP A 153 -15.52 -12.98 8.66
C ASP A 153 -15.50 -11.64 7.91
N ALA A 154 -15.28 -10.53 8.63
CA ALA A 154 -15.12 -9.22 8.00
C ALA A 154 -13.84 -9.15 7.15
N GLU A 155 -12.74 -9.74 7.62
CA GLU A 155 -11.48 -9.87 6.87
C GLU A 155 -11.67 -10.69 5.59
N ILE A 156 -12.29 -11.86 5.70
CA ILE A 156 -12.57 -12.75 4.55
C ILE A 156 -13.44 -12.04 3.51
N ASN A 157 -14.48 -11.32 3.94
CA ASN A 157 -15.36 -10.60 3.03
C ASN A 157 -14.63 -9.46 2.30
N TYR A 158 -13.74 -8.75 2.99
CA TYR A 158 -12.89 -7.73 2.37
C TYR A 158 -11.92 -8.35 1.35
N GLU A 159 -11.19 -9.41 1.72
CA GLU A 159 -10.22 -10.07 0.85
C GLU A 159 -10.89 -10.74 -0.37
N LYS A 160 -12.08 -11.30 -0.19
CA LYS A 160 -12.89 -11.83 -1.30
C LYS A 160 -13.23 -10.74 -2.32
N GLN A 161 -13.72 -9.60 -1.86
CA GLN A 161 -14.04 -8.48 -2.76
C GLN A 161 -12.79 -7.90 -3.42
N ARG A 162 -11.69 -7.79 -2.68
CA ARG A 162 -10.40 -7.34 -3.20
C ARG A 162 -9.89 -8.26 -4.30
N THR A 163 -9.96 -9.58 -4.07
CA THR A 163 -9.54 -10.58 -5.05
C THR A 163 -10.42 -10.53 -6.30
N LEU A 164 -11.74 -10.43 -6.16
CA LEU A 164 -12.66 -10.31 -7.30
C LEU A 164 -12.37 -9.05 -8.12
N ASN A 165 -12.14 -7.91 -7.48
CA ASN A 165 -11.78 -6.68 -8.16
C ASN A 165 -10.44 -6.80 -8.90
N SER A 166 -9.45 -7.41 -8.25
CA SER A 166 -8.14 -7.68 -8.86
C SER A 166 -8.25 -8.63 -10.07
N LEU A 167 -9.03 -9.69 -9.98
CA LEU A 167 -9.29 -10.61 -11.09
C LEU A 167 -9.95 -9.90 -12.27
N PHE A 168 -10.93 -9.03 -12.01
CA PHE A 168 -11.60 -8.24 -13.04
C PHE A 168 -10.61 -7.34 -13.80
N ILE A 169 -9.81 -6.56 -13.06
CA ILE A 169 -8.79 -5.67 -13.65
C ILE A 169 -7.74 -6.47 -14.43
N ASN A 170 -7.26 -7.58 -13.88
CA ASN A 170 -6.28 -8.43 -14.55
C ASN A 170 -6.84 -9.09 -15.81
N SER A 171 -8.12 -9.43 -15.83
CA SER A 171 -8.77 -9.98 -17.04
C SER A 171 -8.86 -8.94 -18.16
N ILE A 172 -9.22 -7.69 -17.83
CA ILE A 172 -9.20 -6.58 -18.79
C ILE A 172 -7.78 -6.35 -19.33
N ASP A 173 -6.80 -6.34 -18.45
CA ASP A 173 -5.39 -6.17 -18.84
C ASP A 173 -4.89 -7.28 -19.77
N ALA A 174 -5.22 -8.53 -19.46
CA ALA A 174 -4.88 -9.67 -20.31
C ALA A 174 -5.52 -9.54 -21.69
N PHE A 175 -6.81 -9.16 -21.74
CA PHE A 175 -7.50 -8.92 -23.00
C PHE A 175 -6.86 -7.79 -23.81
N CYS A 176 -6.57 -6.65 -23.20
CA CYS A 176 -5.92 -5.52 -23.84
C CYS A 176 -4.51 -5.90 -24.34
N SER A 177 -3.76 -6.67 -23.56
CA SER A 177 -2.42 -7.14 -23.93
C SER A 177 -2.44 -8.06 -25.15
N VAL A 178 -3.34 -9.06 -25.16
CA VAL A 178 -3.50 -9.96 -26.31
C VAL A 178 -3.93 -9.19 -27.56
N THR A 179 -4.91 -8.29 -27.43
CA THR A 179 -5.38 -7.46 -28.55
C THR A 179 -4.26 -6.59 -29.11
N SER A 180 -3.41 -6.02 -28.26
CA SER A 180 -2.26 -5.23 -28.66
C SER A 180 -1.24 -6.06 -29.44
N ILE A 181 -0.97 -7.31 -29.03
CA ILE A 181 -0.09 -8.24 -29.73
C ILE A 181 -0.64 -8.56 -31.13
N VAL A 182 -1.94 -8.84 -31.22
CA VAL A 182 -2.59 -9.17 -32.49
C VAL A 182 -2.49 -7.98 -33.46
N ILE A 183 -2.82 -6.78 -33.01
CA ILE A 183 -2.76 -5.56 -33.85
C ILE A 183 -1.32 -5.30 -34.30
N GLY A 184 -0.36 -5.34 -33.39
CA GLY A 184 1.05 -5.14 -33.71
C GLY A 184 1.61 -6.20 -34.65
N GLY A 185 1.20 -7.47 -34.49
CA GLY A 185 1.54 -8.56 -35.41
C GLY A 185 0.99 -8.34 -36.79
N PHE A 186 -0.27 -7.91 -36.94
CA PHE A 186 -0.84 -7.53 -38.24
C PHE A 186 -0.09 -6.37 -38.89
N MET A 187 0.26 -5.32 -38.15
CA MET A 187 1.03 -4.20 -38.68
C MET A 187 2.42 -4.65 -39.17
N THR A 188 3.05 -5.58 -38.46
CA THR A 188 4.33 -6.15 -38.86
C THR A 188 4.18 -7.03 -40.10
N TYR A 189 3.14 -7.86 -40.20
CA TYR A 189 2.85 -8.71 -41.34
C TYR A 189 2.66 -7.89 -42.65
N TYR A 190 1.97 -6.76 -42.56
CA TYR A 190 1.73 -5.86 -43.69
C TYR A 190 2.91 -4.88 -43.96
N ASN A 191 4.06 -5.06 -43.33
CA ASN A 191 5.26 -4.22 -43.46
C ASN A 191 5.07 -2.74 -43.08
N TYR A 192 4.06 -2.42 -42.23
CA TYR A 192 3.92 -1.07 -41.67
C TYR A 192 4.91 -0.83 -40.52
N LEU A 193 5.49 -1.90 -39.99
CA LEU A 193 6.41 -1.86 -38.85
C LEU A 193 7.42 -3.02 -38.98
N ASP A 194 8.68 -2.79 -38.61
CA ASP A 194 9.63 -3.87 -38.45
C ASP A 194 9.41 -4.66 -37.15
N ALA A 195 9.77 -5.95 -37.18
CA ALA A 195 9.56 -6.85 -36.04
C ALA A 195 10.32 -6.42 -34.78
N ALA A 196 11.49 -5.81 -34.92
CA ALA A 196 12.28 -5.34 -33.80
C ALA A 196 11.59 -4.16 -33.07
N SER A 197 11.09 -3.19 -33.81
CA SER A 197 10.33 -2.05 -33.30
C SER A 197 9.04 -2.50 -32.63
N PHE A 198 8.31 -3.48 -33.20
CA PHE A 198 7.12 -4.05 -32.57
C PHE A 198 7.45 -4.65 -31.21
N VAL A 199 8.45 -5.54 -31.13
CA VAL A 199 8.84 -6.19 -29.88
C VAL A 199 9.29 -5.15 -28.84
N ALA A 200 10.07 -4.14 -29.25
CA ALA A 200 10.53 -3.09 -28.37
C ALA A 200 9.36 -2.28 -27.79
N ILE A 201 8.40 -1.83 -28.62
CA ILE A 201 7.22 -1.08 -28.16
C ILE A 201 6.37 -1.96 -27.25
N TYR A 202 6.14 -3.23 -27.58
CA TYR A 202 5.37 -4.16 -26.77
C TYR A 202 5.99 -4.32 -25.37
N LEU A 203 7.29 -4.60 -25.28
CA LEU A 203 7.97 -4.79 -23.99
C LEU A 203 7.92 -3.53 -23.13
N VAL A 204 8.10 -2.36 -23.71
CA VAL A 204 8.06 -1.08 -23.01
C VAL A 204 6.63 -0.78 -22.53
N SER A 205 5.63 -1.01 -23.38
CA SER A 205 4.22 -0.77 -23.04
C SER A 205 3.70 -1.75 -21.99
N HIS A 206 4.11 -3.02 -22.06
CA HIS A 206 3.77 -4.03 -21.04
C HIS A 206 4.30 -3.64 -19.64
N ASN A 207 5.52 -3.14 -19.56
CA ASN A 207 6.09 -2.63 -18.31
C ASN A 207 5.32 -1.39 -17.79
N MET A 208 4.80 -0.54 -18.67
CA MET A 208 3.94 0.58 -18.32
C MET A 208 2.67 0.12 -17.59
N GLY A 209 2.00 -0.92 -18.08
CA GLY A 209 0.82 -1.53 -17.44
C GLY A 209 1.13 -2.08 -16.04
N TYR A 210 2.27 -2.72 -15.86
CA TYR A 210 2.70 -3.22 -14.55
C TYR A 210 2.93 -2.09 -13.53
N HIS A 211 3.59 -1.02 -13.94
CA HIS A 211 3.85 0.12 -13.05
C HIS A 211 2.58 0.93 -12.74
N SER A 212 1.66 1.09 -13.68
CA SER A 212 0.39 1.80 -13.44
C SER A 212 -0.50 1.07 -12.44
N LYS A 213 -0.49 -0.27 -12.40
CA LYS A 213 -1.24 -1.07 -11.42
C LYS A 213 -0.72 -0.90 -9.99
N SER A 214 0.57 -0.66 -9.81
CA SER A 214 1.14 -0.46 -8.48
C SER A 214 0.57 0.79 -7.78
N TRP A 215 0.04 1.76 -8.54
CA TRP A 215 -0.62 2.93 -7.96
C TRP A 215 -2.00 2.62 -7.39
N LEU A 216 -2.69 1.65 -7.99
CA LEU A 216 -4.04 1.26 -7.61
C LEU A 216 -4.10 0.47 -6.30
N THR A 217 -2.98 -0.14 -5.91
CA THR A 217 -2.84 -0.87 -4.64
C THR A 217 -2.47 0.03 -3.47
N LEU A 218 -2.10 1.29 -3.76
CA LEU A 218 -1.71 2.26 -2.74
C LEU A 218 -2.93 3.02 -2.21
N PRO A 219 -2.96 3.38 -0.92
CA PRO A 219 -3.99 4.25 -0.37
C PRO A 219 -4.06 5.58 -1.14
N THR A 220 -5.25 6.15 -1.27
CA THR A 220 -5.42 7.46 -1.93
C THR A 220 -4.52 8.51 -1.28
N PRO A 221 -4.04 9.52 -2.05
CA PRO A 221 -3.18 10.58 -1.50
C PRO A 221 -3.79 11.26 -0.27
N GLU A 222 -5.10 11.45 -0.25
CA GLU A 222 -5.85 12.01 0.89
C GLU A 222 -5.77 11.12 2.12
N LYS A 223 -6.05 9.81 1.98
CA LYS A 223 -5.90 8.84 3.07
C LYS A 223 -4.46 8.71 3.57
N ARG A 224 -3.47 8.87 2.69
CA ARG A 224 -2.05 8.88 3.09
C ARG A 224 -1.71 10.11 3.90
N ILE A 225 -2.18 11.30 3.50
CA ILE A 225 -1.98 12.54 4.23
C ILE A 225 -2.71 12.48 5.59
N GLU A 226 -3.90 11.93 5.63
CA GLU A 226 -4.69 11.75 6.85
C GLU A 226 -4.00 10.78 7.82
N LEU A 227 -3.57 9.60 7.34
CA LEU A 227 -2.79 8.63 8.12
C LEU A 227 -1.47 9.23 8.62
N PHE A 228 -0.77 9.99 7.77
CA PHE A 228 0.44 10.69 8.17
C PHE A 228 0.17 11.79 9.18
N SER A 229 -0.87 12.61 8.98
CA SER A 229 -1.23 13.68 9.91
C SER A 229 -1.72 13.14 11.26
N THR A 230 -2.46 12.04 11.26
CA THR A 230 -2.94 11.38 12.48
C THR A 230 -1.79 10.72 13.22
N ASN A 231 -0.95 9.97 12.53
CA ASN A 231 0.22 9.32 13.15
C ASN A 231 1.28 10.33 13.61
N THR A 232 1.55 11.38 12.84
CA THR A 232 2.45 12.46 13.29
C THR A 232 1.84 13.27 14.43
N LYS A 233 0.55 13.56 14.43
CA LYS A 233 -0.11 14.22 15.57
C LYS A 233 -0.06 13.35 16.81
N ASN A 234 -0.34 12.05 16.71
CA ASN A 234 -0.23 11.12 17.83
C ASN A 234 1.21 10.97 18.29
N PHE A 235 2.17 10.89 17.36
CA PHE A 235 3.61 10.90 17.65
C PHE A 235 4.05 12.19 18.35
N TRP A 236 3.63 13.36 17.85
CA TRP A 236 3.95 14.64 18.48
C TRP A 236 3.14 14.86 19.78
N ALA A 237 1.91 14.37 19.87
CA ALA A 237 1.10 14.43 21.08
C ALA A 237 1.69 13.57 22.20
N SER A 238 2.16 12.35 21.91
CA SER A 238 2.86 11.50 22.88
C SER A 238 4.18 12.14 23.35
N LEU A 239 4.84 12.91 22.48
CA LEU A 239 6.05 13.66 22.83
C LEU A 239 5.76 15.00 23.56
N THR A 240 4.52 15.51 23.52
CA THR A 240 4.15 16.79 24.13
C THR A 240 3.25 16.66 25.35
N SER A 241 2.50 15.55 25.52
CA SER A 241 1.62 15.30 26.67
C SER A 241 2.42 15.20 27.98
N SER A 242 3.67 14.80 27.92
CA SER A 242 4.60 14.86 29.05
C SER A 242 4.97 16.29 29.53
N ARG A 243 4.52 17.35 28.84
CA ARG A 243 4.77 18.75 29.22
C ARG A 243 3.67 19.40 30.05
N LEU A 244 2.51 18.79 30.22
CA LEU A 244 1.33 19.41 30.85
C LEU A 244 1.02 18.86 32.24
N GLU A 245 1.77 17.87 32.73
CA GLU A 245 1.60 17.29 34.06
C GLU A 245 2.77 17.59 35.04
N ALA A 246 3.63 18.54 34.68
CA ALA A 246 4.72 19.02 35.57
C ALA A 246 4.40 20.41 36.16
#